data_74d253db3dad0faed625d603f8306ba9
#
_entry.id   74d253db3dad0faed625d603f8306ba9
#
_cell.length_a   1.000
_cell.length_b   1.000
_cell.length_c   1.000
_cell.angle_alpha   90.00
_cell.angle_beta   90.00
_cell.angle_gamma   90.00
#
_symmetry.space_group_name_H-M   'P 1'
#
loop_
_entity.id
_entity.type
_entity.pdbx_description
1 polymer ?
#
loop_
_entity_poly.entity_id
_entity_poly.type
_entity_poly.pdbx_seq_one_letter_code
_entity_poly.pdbx_strand_id
1 'polypeptide(L)'
;MPANNFRFEHKSKPLLSKGEFYKRQLRFVVYSFVLLAISLGIGMIGYHLATGMPWVDAFYNASMILTGMGPIDAMPTTGAKLFAGFYALFSGIVFLSTAAVLFAPVIHRLLHIMHIQEENES
;
A
#
# COMPACT_ATOMS: atom_id res chain seq x y z
N MET A 1 -22.23 6.34 35.90
CA MET A 1 -22.26 4.99 35.35
C MET A 1 -21.39 4.87 34.15
N PRO A 2 -20.39 4.00 34.19
CA PRO A 2 -19.41 3.91 33.09
C PRO A 2 -20.02 3.57 31.74
N ALA A 3 -21.04 2.72 31.72
CA ALA A 3 -21.66 2.30 30.47
C ALA A 3 -22.39 3.44 29.74
N ASN A 4 -23.05 4.31 30.51
CA ASN A 4 -23.74 5.45 29.90
C ASN A 4 -22.78 6.51 29.41
N ASN A 5 -21.69 6.75 30.13
CA ASN A 5 -20.67 7.69 29.72
C ASN A 5 -19.97 7.19 28.45
N PHE A 6 -19.70 5.90 28.38
CA PHE A 6 -19.10 5.29 27.21
C PHE A 6 -20.01 5.41 25.98
N ARG A 7 -21.31 5.18 26.18
CA ARG A 7 -22.30 5.30 25.11
C ARG A 7 -22.45 6.74 24.62
N PHE A 8 -22.37 7.69 25.54
CA PHE A 8 -22.46 9.11 25.24
C PHE A 8 -21.24 9.58 24.44
N GLU A 9 -20.05 9.17 24.84
CA GLU A 9 -18.83 9.44 24.10
C GLU A 9 -18.88 8.83 22.69
N HIS A 10 -19.43 7.63 22.57
CA HIS A 10 -19.55 6.95 21.29
C HIS A 10 -20.51 7.68 20.34
N LYS A 11 -21.57 8.27 20.84
CA LYS A 11 -22.52 9.05 20.04
C LYS A 11 -21.96 10.42 19.63
N SER A 12 -21.14 11.03 20.48
CA SER A 12 -20.50 12.32 20.15
C SER A 12 -19.28 12.16 19.25
N LYS A 13 -18.71 10.97 19.18
CA LYS A 13 -17.58 10.67 18.30
C LYS A 13 -17.80 11.00 16.80
N PRO A 14 -18.99 10.88 16.19
CA PRO A 14 -19.13 11.21 14.77
C PRO A 14 -18.76 12.64 14.40
N LEU A 15 -18.90 13.58 15.33
CA LEU A 15 -18.52 14.97 15.09
C LEU A 15 -17.03 15.22 15.32
N LEU A 16 -16.43 14.56 16.32
CA LEU A 16 -15.01 14.66 16.61
C LEU A 16 -14.17 13.72 15.73
N SER A 17 -14.77 12.61 15.30
CA SER A 17 -14.03 11.54 14.59
C SER A 17 -13.67 11.88 13.16
N LYS A 18 -14.28 12.90 12.54
CA LYS A 18 -13.89 13.29 11.19
C LYS A 18 -12.45 13.79 11.14
N GLY A 19 -12.06 14.65 12.07
CA GLY A 19 -10.68 15.12 12.17
C GLY A 19 -9.71 14.00 12.52
N GLU A 20 -10.07 13.15 13.46
CA GLU A 20 -9.27 11.99 13.86
C GLU A 20 -9.18 10.96 12.74
N PHE A 21 -10.28 10.74 12.02
CA PHE A 21 -10.31 9.83 10.88
C PHE A 21 -9.36 10.32 9.78
N TYR A 22 -9.39 11.60 9.43
CA TYR A 22 -8.50 12.17 8.42
C TYR A 22 -7.04 12.10 8.85
N LYS A 23 -6.74 12.36 10.12
CA LYS A 23 -5.38 12.23 10.66
C LYS A 23 -4.90 10.78 10.59
N ARG A 24 -5.76 9.85 10.95
CA ARG A 24 -5.46 8.42 10.91
C ARG A 24 -5.24 7.96 9.47
N GLN A 25 -6.09 8.38 8.55
CA GLN A 25 -5.98 8.06 7.14
C GLN A 25 -4.69 8.64 6.55
N LEU A 26 -4.39 9.89 6.87
CA LEU A 26 -3.15 10.53 6.44
C LEU A 26 -1.92 9.79 6.97
N ARG A 27 -1.97 9.33 8.22
CA ARG A 27 -0.87 8.55 8.80
C ARG A 27 -0.65 7.24 8.05
N PHE A 28 -1.72 6.52 7.73
CA PHE A 28 -1.60 5.29 6.95
C PHE A 28 -1.09 5.54 5.54
N VAL A 29 -1.53 6.61 4.89
CA VAL A 29 -1.03 7.01 3.58
C VAL A 29 0.46 7.31 3.63
N VAL A 30 0.90 8.07 4.63
CA VAL A 30 2.32 8.40 4.81
C VAL A 30 3.14 7.13 5.05
N TYR A 31 2.68 6.24 5.92
CA TYR A 31 3.37 4.98 6.18
C TYR A 31 3.47 4.12 4.92
N SER A 32 2.40 4.09 4.11
CA SER A 32 2.38 3.34 2.86
C SER A 32 3.41 3.88 1.86
N PHE A 33 3.48 5.21 1.71
CA PHE A 33 4.48 5.83 0.84
C PHE A 33 5.90 5.61 1.33
N VAL A 34 6.12 5.66 2.65
CA VAL A 34 7.43 5.38 3.23
C VAL A 34 7.82 3.93 2.95
N LEU A 35 6.90 3.00 3.13
CA LEU A 35 7.14 1.59 2.85
C LEU A 35 7.48 1.36 1.37
N LEU A 36 6.74 1.99 0.47
CA LEU A 36 7.02 1.92 -0.97
C LEU A 36 8.39 2.52 -1.30
N ALA A 37 8.73 3.64 -0.71
CA ALA A 37 10.02 4.30 -0.93
C ALA A 37 11.17 3.42 -0.45
N ILE A 38 11.04 2.81 0.72
CA ILE A 38 12.05 1.88 1.26
C ILE A 38 12.17 0.66 0.35
N SER A 39 11.06 0.08 -0.07
CA SER A 39 11.04 -1.07 -0.97
C SER A 39 11.68 -0.75 -2.32
N LEU A 40 11.40 0.42 -2.86
CA LEU A 40 11.99 0.90 -4.10
C LEU A 40 13.51 1.09 -3.94
N GLY A 41 13.94 1.68 -2.82
CA GLY A 41 15.36 1.86 -2.51
C GLY A 41 16.09 0.53 -2.41
N ILE A 42 15.52 -0.46 -1.74
CA ILE A 42 16.08 -1.81 -1.66
C ILE A 42 16.23 -2.42 -3.05
N GLY A 43 15.21 -2.29 -3.88
CA GLY A 43 15.25 -2.77 -5.26
C GLY A 43 16.30 -2.09 -6.10
N MET A 44 16.42 -0.76 -6.00
CA MET A 44 17.44 0.00 -6.72
C MET A 44 18.86 -0.43 -6.34
N ILE A 45 19.12 -0.53 -5.04
CA ILE A 45 20.43 -0.94 -4.55
C ILE A 45 20.75 -2.37 -4.99
N GLY A 46 19.78 -3.27 -4.85
CA GLY A 46 19.94 -4.67 -5.22
C GLY A 46 20.21 -4.84 -6.72
N TYR A 47 19.46 -4.17 -7.57
CA TYR A 47 19.67 -4.22 -9.03
C TYR A 47 21.00 -3.62 -9.43
N HIS A 48 21.37 -2.49 -8.82
CA HIS A 48 22.65 -1.86 -9.12
C HIS A 48 23.83 -2.78 -8.74
N LEU A 49 23.77 -3.40 -7.56
CA LEU A 49 24.83 -4.30 -7.09
C LEU A 49 24.85 -5.63 -7.83
N ALA A 50 23.66 -6.18 -8.16
CA ALA A 50 23.56 -7.50 -8.78
C ALA A 50 23.90 -7.48 -10.25
N THR A 51 23.56 -6.41 -10.98
CA THR A 51 23.70 -6.32 -12.41
C THR A 51 24.73 -5.27 -12.88
N GLY A 52 25.09 -4.34 -12.00
CA GLY A 52 25.95 -3.22 -12.37
C GLY A 52 25.26 -2.15 -13.22
N MET A 53 23.95 -2.22 -13.36
CA MET A 53 23.21 -1.24 -14.17
C MET A 53 23.23 0.16 -13.52
N PRO A 54 23.12 1.24 -14.34
CA PRO A 54 23.02 2.59 -13.80
C PRO A 54 21.83 2.74 -12.84
N TRP A 55 21.93 3.70 -11.93
CA TRP A 55 20.89 3.93 -10.93
C TRP A 55 19.52 4.22 -11.55
N VAL A 56 19.47 4.93 -12.68
CA VAL A 56 18.22 5.22 -13.38
C VAL A 56 17.57 3.94 -13.87
N ASP A 57 18.37 3.03 -14.45
CA ASP A 57 17.87 1.74 -14.94
C ASP A 57 17.44 0.86 -13.76
N ALA A 58 18.17 0.91 -12.64
CA ALA A 58 17.81 0.20 -11.43
C ALA A 58 16.47 0.70 -10.88
N PHE A 59 16.26 2.00 -10.86
CA PHE A 59 14.98 2.62 -10.49
C PHE A 59 13.85 2.15 -11.39
N TYR A 60 14.09 2.15 -12.70
CA TYR A 60 13.09 1.77 -13.69
C TYR A 60 12.66 0.31 -13.51
N ASN A 61 13.63 -0.60 -13.41
CA ASN A 61 13.33 -2.02 -13.22
C ASN A 61 12.66 -2.30 -11.88
N ALA A 62 13.15 -1.69 -10.80
CA ALA A 62 12.56 -1.85 -9.47
C ALA A 62 11.11 -1.35 -9.44
N SER A 63 10.84 -0.21 -10.06
CA SER A 63 9.48 0.35 -10.16
C SER A 63 8.54 -0.57 -10.91
N MET A 64 9.00 -1.15 -12.01
CA MET A 64 8.17 -2.04 -12.83
C MET A 64 7.86 -3.33 -12.11
N ILE A 65 8.79 -3.87 -11.33
CA ILE A 65 8.53 -5.05 -10.50
C ILE A 65 7.60 -4.69 -9.34
N LEU A 66 7.84 -3.58 -8.68
CA LEU A 66 7.05 -3.15 -7.52
C LEU A 66 5.59 -2.95 -7.89
N THR A 67 5.32 -2.44 -9.08
CA THR A 67 3.95 -2.23 -9.58
C THR A 67 3.34 -3.47 -10.23
N GLY A 68 4.08 -4.56 -10.34
CA GLY A 68 3.58 -5.81 -10.90
C GLY A 68 3.71 -5.96 -12.39
N MET A 69 4.34 -5.01 -13.09
CA MET A 69 4.51 -5.09 -14.54
C MET A 69 5.68 -5.96 -14.97
N GLY A 70 6.59 -6.28 -14.04
CA GLY A 70 7.72 -7.15 -14.30
C GLY A 70 8.97 -6.40 -14.73
N PRO A 71 10.12 -7.11 -14.74
CA PRO A 71 11.38 -6.50 -15.12
C PRO A 71 11.43 -6.24 -16.62
N ILE A 72 12.06 -5.13 -17.01
CA ILE A 72 12.23 -4.76 -18.42
C ILE A 72 13.49 -5.36 -18.98
N ASP A 73 14.57 -5.30 -18.20
CA ASP A 73 15.87 -5.81 -18.63
C ASP A 73 16.04 -7.27 -18.22
N ALA A 74 16.69 -8.04 -19.08
CA ALA A 74 17.03 -9.42 -18.78
C ALA A 74 18.09 -9.49 -17.69
N MET A 75 17.94 -10.45 -16.75
CA MET A 75 18.92 -10.65 -15.70
C MET A 75 20.10 -11.44 -16.21
N PRO A 76 21.33 -10.90 -16.12
CA PRO A 76 22.49 -11.53 -16.75
C PRO A 76 23.04 -12.74 -16.01
N THR A 77 22.80 -12.87 -14.70
CA THR A 77 23.36 -13.92 -13.87
C THR A 77 22.30 -14.66 -13.08
N THR A 78 22.63 -15.85 -12.58
CA THR A 78 21.74 -16.63 -11.73
C THR A 78 21.44 -15.87 -10.42
N GLY A 79 22.46 -15.22 -9.85
CA GLY A 79 22.30 -14.40 -8.64
C GLY A 79 21.33 -13.24 -8.85
N ALA A 80 21.42 -12.55 -9.99
CA ALA A 80 20.51 -11.48 -10.35
C ALA A 80 19.09 -11.98 -10.55
N LYS A 81 18.92 -13.15 -11.15
CA LYS A 81 17.60 -13.78 -11.34
C LYS A 81 16.96 -14.14 -10.00
N LEU A 82 17.75 -14.69 -9.07
CA LEU A 82 17.27 -15.04 -7.74
C LEU A 82 16.86 -13.77 -6.96
N PHE A 83 17.69 -12.73 -7.02
CA PHE A 83 17.35 -11.45 -6.41
C PHE A 83 16.04 -10.89 -6.98
N ALA A 84 15.92 -10.87 -8.31
CA ALA A 84 14.72 -10.35 -8.96
C ALA A 84 13.47 -11.15 -8.59
N GLY A 85 13.59 -12.48 -8.49
CA GLY A 85 12.50 -13.35 -8.08
C GLY A 85 12.04 -13.08 -6.66
N PHE A 86 12.96 -13.02 -5.70
CA PHE A 86 12.63 -12.72 -4.32
C PHE A 86 12.11 -11.30 -4.15
N TYR A 87 12.72 -10.35 -4.86
CA TYR A 87 12.25 -8.97 -4.83
C TYR A 87 10.83 -8.86 -5.41
N ALA A 88 10.53 -9.61 -6.47
CA ALA A 88 9.19 -9.62 -7.06
C ALA A 88 8.14 -10.16 -6.09
N LEU A 89 8.46 -11.23 -5.37
CA LEU A 89 7.55 -11.79 -4.34
C LEU A 89 7.34 -10.79 -3.20
N PHE A 90 8.40 -10.20 -2.70
CA PHE A 90 8.34 -9.18 -1.66
C PHE A 90 7.55 -7.97 -2.13
N SER A 91 7.82 -7.50 -3.33
CA SER A 91 7.15 -6.33 -3.92
C SER A 91 5.66 -6.57 -4.12
N GLY A 92 5.28 -7.77 -4.53
CA GLY A 92 3.87 -8.13 -4.65
C GLY A 92 3.12 -7.99 -3.34
N ILE A 93 3.70 -8.50 -2.26
CA ILE A 93 3.12 -8.39 -0.92
C ILE A 93 3.02 -6.92 -0.49
N VAL A 94 4.10 -6.16 -0.65
CA VAL A 94 4.15 -4.74 -0.29
C VAL A 94 3.12 -3.95 -1.09
N PHE A 95 3.08 -4.14 -2.40
CA PHE A 95 2.17 -3.41 -3.27
C PHE A 95 0.71 -3.74 -2.96
N LEU A 96 0.37 -5.02 -2.81
CA LEU A 96 -1.00 -5.44 -2.49
C LEU A 96 -1.43 -4.92 -1.12
N SER A 97 -0.55 -5.00 -0.12
CA SER A 97 -0.84 -4.49 1.22
C SER A 97 -1.06 -2.98 1.20
N THR A 98 -0.20 -2.24 0.50
CA THR A 98 -0.30 -0.79 0.37
C THR A 98 -1.58 -0.40 -0.36
N ALA A 99 -1.88 -1.07 -1.47
CA ALA A 99 -3.10 -0.82 -2.24
C ALA A 99 -4.35 -1.10 -1.39
N ALA A 100 -4.35 -2.19 -0.64
CA ALA A 100 -5.46 -2.51 0.25
C ALA A 100 -5.69 -1.43 1.30
N VAL A 101 -4.62 -0.92 1.91
CA VAL A 101 -4.72 0.14 2.91
C VAL A 101 -5.23 1.43 2.30
N LEU A 102 -4.75 1.80 1.09
CA LEU A 102 -5.16 3.03 0.43
C LEU A 102 -6.60 2.96 -0.10
N PHE A 103 -7.02 1.81 -0.61
CA PHE A 103 -8.33 1.66 -1.22
C PHE A 103 -9.41 1.17 -0.26
N ALA A 104 -9.05 0.63 0.91
CA ALA A 104 -10.02 0.10 1.86
C ALA A 104 -11.12 1.10 2.24
N PRO A 105 -10.81 2.38 2.55
CA PRO A 105 -11.87 3.34 2.86
C PRO A 105 -12.82 3.59 1.69
N VAL A 106 -12.28 3.62 0.47
CA VAL A 106 -13.08 3.84 -0.75
C VAL A 106 -14.00 2.65 -1.00
N ILE A 107 -13.47 1.43 -0.89
CA ILE A 107 -14.24 0.19 -1.06
C ILE A 107 -15.33 0.10 0.00
N HIS A 108 -14.98 0.37 1.25
CA HIS A 108 -15.93 0.34 2.36
C HIS A 108 -17.08 1.33 2.14
N ARG A 109 -16.76 2.53 1.68
CA ARG A 109 -17.75 3.55 1.38
C ARG A 109 -18.67 3.12 0.24
N LEU A 110 -18.12 2.53 -0.82
CA LEU A 110 -18.91 2.03 -1.95
C LEU A 110 -19.85 0.91 -1.51
N LEU A 111 -19.37 -0.03 -0.72
CA LEU A 111 -20.19 -1.12 -0.20
C LEU A 111 -21.32 -0.59 0.68
N HIS A 112 -21.04 0.42 1.49
CA HIS A 112 -22.06 1.03 2.35
C HIS A 112 -23.16 1.71 1.52
N ILE A 113 -22.79 2.42 0.46
CA ILE A 113 -23.74 3.05 -0.46
C ILE A 113 -24.59 1.99 -1.15
N MET A 114 -23.99 0.93 -1.65
CA MET A 114 -24.70 -0.17 -2.30
C MET A 114 -25.66 -0.87 -1.34
N HIS A 115 -25.27 -1.05 -0.11
CA HIS A 115 -26.12 -1.66 0.93
C HIS A 115 -27.34 -0.80 1.22
N ILE A 116 -27.17 0.52 1.31
CA ILE A 116 -28.27 1.47 1.49
C ILE A 116 -29.23 1.41 0.30
N GLN A 117 -28.72 1.35 -0.92
CA GLN A 117 -29.55 1.23 -2.12
C GLN A 117 -30.37 -0.05 -2.14
N GLU A 118 -29.78 -1.17 -1.73
CA GLU A 118 -30.51 -2.43 -1.62
C GLU A 118 -31.64 -2.35 -0.59
N GLU A 119 -31.41 -1.72 0.54
CA GLU A 119 -32.44 -1.51 1.57
C GLU A 119 -33.59 -0.64 1.06
N ASN A 120 -33.27 0.39 0.25
CA ASN A 120 -34.26 1.29 -0.31
C ASN A 120 -35.08 0.62 -1.41
N GLU A 121 -34.52 -0.33 -2.14
CA GLU A 121 -35.21 -1.07 -3.19
C GLU A 121 -36.09 -2.19 -2.63
N SER A 122 -35.82 -2.69 -1.44
CA SER A 122 -36.63 -3.73 -0.81
C SER A 122 -37.73 -3.13 0.05
#